data_8bcd8c5bc5dfd2b16ed902fe971014be
#
_entry.id   8bcd8c5bc5dfd2b16ed902fe971014be
#
_cell.length_a   1.000
_cell.length_b   1.000
_cell.length_c   1.000
_cell.angle_alpha   90.00
_cell.angle_beta   90.00
_cell.angle_gamma   90.00
#
_symmetry.space_group_name_H-M   'P 1'
#
loop_
_entity.id
_entity.type
_entity.pdbx_description
1 polymer ?
#
loop_
_entity_poly.entity_id
_entity_poly.type
_entity_poly.pdbx_seq_one_letter_code
_entity_poly.pdbx_strand_id
1 'polypeptide(L)'
;MNTTRKFICLGLSAALCAVPAVSLAGKCSGTNINNLVSWEPSEIAKGTTLAIMRITSVTVSDDPSAAYHLIAGECIGQFVTTPDGKTAASGSCARRDKDGDVLNEDWVATDGVGNKGTWKLAGGTGKFANAKGTAQWEFSQLQGKMAAVRWVGNCQ
;
A
#
# COMPACT_ATOMS: atom_id res chain seq x y z
N MET A 1 9.50 -17.71 -72.45
CA MET A 1 8.34 -17.54 -71.57
C MET A 1 8.84 -17.45 -70.14
N ASN A 2 9.03 -16.20 -69.66
CA ASN A 2 9.51 -15.96 -68.31
C ASN A 2 8.34 -15.53 -67.43
N THR A 3 8.01 -16.33 -66.41
CA THR A 3 6.94 -16.04 -65.46
C THR A 3 7.54 -15.54 -64.17
N THR A 4 7.49 -14.22 -63.98
CA THR A 4 7.97 -13.56 -62.77
C THR A 4 6.89 -13.69 -61.69
N ARG A 5 7.13 -14.47 -60.60
CA ARG A 5 6.26 -14.54 -59.42
C ARG A 5 6.57 -13.33 -58.50
N LYS A 6 5.59 -12.44 -58.32
CA LYS A 6 5.62 -11.37 -57.32
C LYS A 6 5.21 -11.94 -55.96
N PHE A 7 6.14 -11.90 -55.00
CA PHE A 7 5.84 -12.13 -53.58
C PHE A 7 5.23 -10.89 -53.01
N ILE A 8 4.00 -10.99 -52.51
CA ILE A 8 3.33 -9.93 -51.73
C ILE A 8 3.66 -10.20 -50.27
N CYS A 9 4.51 -9.37 -49.64
CA CYS A 9 4.72 -9.34 -48.21
C CYS A 9 3.49 -8.70 -47.54
N LEU A 10 2.65 -9.49 -46.88
CA LEU A 10 1.65 -8.99 -45.95
C LEU A 10 2.35 -8.56 -44.66
N GLY A 11 2.44 -7.28 -44.42
CA GLY A 11 2.90 -6.72 -43.15
C GLY A 11 1.83 -6.93 -42.08
N LEU A 12 2.15 -7.71 -41.05
CA LEU A 12 1.36 -7.84 -39.84
C LEU A 12 1.63 -6.62 -38.96
N SER A 13 0.73 -5.64 -38.95
CA SER A 13 0.77 -4.51 -38.04
C SER A 13 0.29 -4.99 -36.67
N ALA A 14 1.22 -5.20 -35.75
CA ALA A 14 0.90 -5.43 -34.34
C ALA A 14 0.35 -4.12 -33.75
N ALA A 15 -0.96 -4.01 -33.56
CA ALA A 15 -1.58 -2.95 -32.82
C ALA A 15 -1.21 -3.15 -31.33
N LEU A 16 -0.26 -2.37 -30.81
CA LEU A 16 -0.05 -2.24 -29.37
C LEU A 16 -1.30 -1.56 -28.76
N CYS A 17 -2.13 -2.34 -28.09
CA CYS A 17 -3.17 -1.81 -27.20
C CYS A 17 -2.48 -1.08 -26.04
N ALA A 18 -2.33 0.23 -26.15
CA ALA A 18 -1.94 1.07 -25.03
C ALA A 18 -3.09 1.03 -24.01
N VAL A 19 -2.91 0.26 -22.93
CA VAL A 19 -3.80 0.31 -21.76
C VAL A 19 -3.65 1.70 -21.17
N PRO A 20 -4.72 2.49 -21.01
CA PRO A 20 -4.62 3.80 -20.40
C PRO A 20 -4.10 3.64 -18.98
N ALA A 21 -2.92 4.19 -18.69
CA ALA A 21 -2.43 4.29 -17.33
C ALA A 21 -3.39 5.18 -16.52
N VAL A 22 -4.05 4.61 -15.53
CA VAL A 22 -4.88 5.37 -14.60
C VAL A 22 -3.94 6.30 -13.84
N SER A 23 -4.00 7.59 -14.14
CA SER A 23 -3.23 8.60 -13.41
C SER A 23 -3.86 8.79 -12.04
N LEU A 24 -3.17 8.37 -10.97
CA LEU A 24 -3.53 8.64 -9.58
C LEU A 24 -3.05 10.04 -9.13
N ALA A 25 -2.74 10.94 -10.08
CA ALA A 25 -2.14 12.25 -9.77
C ALA A 25 -3.14 13.16 -9.04
N GLY A 26 -2.81 13.54 -7.81
CA GLY A 26 -3.58 14.52 -7.04
C GLY A 26 -3.59 14.28 -5.54
N LYS A 27 -4.37 15.11 -4.85
CA LYS A 27 -4.65 14.91 -3.41
C LYS A 27 -5.42 13.61 -3.22
N CYS A 28 -5.01 12.84 -2.24
CA CYS A 28 -5.68 11.61 -1.86
C CYS A 28 -5.91 11.56 -0.35
N SER A 29 -7.01 10.96 0.06
CA SER A 29 -7.33 10.79 1.46
C SER A 29 -8.27 9.60 1.66
N GLY A 30 -8.32 9.10 2.89
CA GLY A 30 -9.16 7.97 3.23
C GLY A 30 -8.91 7.45 4.63
N THR A 31 -9.47 6.30 4.91
CA THR A 31 -9.34 5.61 6.18
C THR A 31 -9.04 4.13 5.92
N ASN A 32 -8.02 3.61 6.58
CA ASN A 32 -7.81 2.18 6.65
C ASN A 32 -8.51 1.65 7.91
N ILE A 33 -9.39 0.67 7.74
CA ILE A 33 -9.98 -0.08 8.85
C ILE A 33 -9.13 -1.32 9.05
N ASN A 34 -8.48 -1.38 10.19
CA ASN A 34 -7.52 -2.41 10.55
C ASN A 34 -8.09 -3.34 11.62
N ASN A 35 -7.76 -4.64 11.52
CA ASN A 35 -8.03 -5.61 12.57
C ASN A 35 -6.72 -6.32 12.93
N LEU A 36 -6.34 -6.26 14.20
CA LEU A 36 -5.13 -6.88 14.72
C LEU A 36 -5.27 -8.41 14.71
N VAL A 37 -4.40 -9.08 13.95
CA VAL A 37 -4.29 -10.54 13.86
C VAL A 37 -3.37 -11.06 14.95
N SER A 38 -2.14 -10.54 15.03
CA SER A 38 -1.17 -10.89 16.07
C SER A 38 -0.36 -9.68 16.52
N TRP A 39 0.07 -9.75 17.79
CA TRP A 39 1.05 -8.85 18.40
C TRP A 39 2.00 -9.72 19.23
N GLU A 40 3.25 -9.79 18.81
CA GLU A 40 4.24 -10.72 19.35
C GLU A 40 5.43 -9.92 19.93
N PRO A 41 5.35 -9.51 21.22
CA PRO A 41 6.42 -8.80 21.88
C PRO A 41 7.52 -9.74 22.35
N SER A 42 8.78 -9.31 22.27
CA SER A 42 9.96 -10.00 22.79
C SER A 42 10.96 -8.99 23.34
N GLU A 43 11.52 -9.25 24.51
CA GLU A 43 12.64 -8.46 25.03
C GLU A 43 13.92 -8.85 24.28
N ILE A 44 14.52 -7.90 23.57
CA ILE A 44 15.76 -8.11 22.76
C ILE A 44 17.01 -7.59 23.46
N ALA A 45 16.85 -6.71 24.45
CA ALA A 45 17.89 -6.21 25.36
C ALA A 45 17.20 -5.71 26.64
N LYS A 46 17.96 -5.52 27.72
CA LYS A 46 17.39 -5.06 28.99
C LYS A 46 16.52 -3.80 28.82
N GLY A 47 15.22 -3.97 29.04
CA GLY A 47 14.21 -2.93 28.92
C GLY A 47 13.90 -2.48 27.48
N THR A 48 14.45 -3.16 26.46
CA THR A 48 14.13 -2.89 25.05
C THR A 48 13.27 -4.02 24.49
N THR A 49 12.08 -3.69 24.01
CA THR A 49 11.13 -4.64 23.45
C THR A 49 11.00 -4.45 21.94
N LEU A 50 11.11 -5.55 21.20
CA LEU A 50 10.67 -5.64 19.81
C LEU A 50 9.30 -6.33 19.79
N ALA A 51 8.31 -5.73 19.14
CA ALA A 51 7.04 -6.38 18.86
C ALA A 51 6.83 -6.50 17.35
N ILE A 52 6.38 -7.66 16.90
CA ILE A 52 5.95 -7.88 15.52
C ILE A 52 4.43 -7.83 15.49
N MET A 53 3.89 -6.98 14.63
CA MET A 53 2.46 -6.80 14.41
C MET A 53 2.04 -7.38 13.07
N ARG A 54 0.90 -8.08 13.05
CA ARG A 54 0.18 -8.43 11.83
C ARG A 54 -1.24 -7.91 11.91
N ILE A 55 -1.70 -7.26 10.85
CA ILE A 55 -3.07 -6.78 10.73
C ILE A 55 -3.65 -7.17 9.38
N THR A 56 -4.97 -7.37 9.33
CA THR A 56 -5.75 -7.26 8.09
C THR A 56 -6.29 -5.84 7.98
N SER A 57 -6.39 -5.33 6.76
CA SER A 57 -6.73 -3.94 6.49
C SER A 57 -7.63 -3.81 5.29
N VAL A 58 -8.62 -2.92 5.36
CA VAL A 58 -9.44 -2.46 4.23
C VAL A 58 -9.25 -0.96 4.09
N THR A 59 -8.93 -0.51 2.89
CA THR A 59 -8.80 0.91 2.55
C THR A 59 -10.14 1.46 2.05
N VAL A 60 -10.62 2.51 2.66
CA VAL A 60 -11.80 3.26 2.24
C VAL A 60 -11.34 4.67 1.84
N SER A 61 -11.24 4.94 0.54
CA SER A 61 -10.93 6.28 0.03
C SER A 61 -12.11 7.22 0.21
N ASP A 62 -11.84 8.50 0.45
CA ASP A 62 -12.87 9.55 0.45
C ASP A 62 -13.43 9.81 -0.97
N ASP A 63 -12.66 9.46 -2.00
CA ASP A 63 -13.11 9.40 -3.39
C ASP A 63 -13.46 7.94 -3.74
N PRO A 64 -14.76 7.60 -3.87
CA PRO A 64 -15.18 6.24 -4.23
C PRO A 64 -14.75 5.79 -5.64
N SER A 65 -14.36 6.72 -6.51
CA SER A 65 -13.86 6.43 -7.85
C SER A 65 -12.35 6.11 -7.89
N ALA A 66 -11.64 6.34 -6.79
CA ALA A 66 -10.22 6.08 -6.71
C ALA A 66 -9.91 4.59 -6.88
N ALA A 67 -8.86 4.27 -7.65
CA ALA A 67 -8.46 2.89 -7.93
C ALA A 67 -8.13 2.08 -6.65
N TYR A 68 -7.75 2.75 -5.57
CA TYR A 68 -7.45 2.18 -4.25
C TYR A 68 -8.65 2.20 -3.28
N HIS A 69 -9.87 2.53 -3.75
CA HIS A 69 -11.08 2.41 -2.92
C HIS A 69 -11.50 0.95 -2.78
N LEU A 70 -11.79 0.51 -1.55
CA LEU A 70 -12.18 -0.85 -1.19
C LEU A 70 -11.15 -1.94 -1.59
N ILE A 71 -9.86 -1.62 -1.51
CA ILE A 71 -8.81 -2.65 -1.56
C ILE A 71 -8.56 -3.21 -0.16
N ALA A 72 -8.24 -4.50 -0.09
CA ALA A 72 -8.02 -5.19 1.18
C ALA A 72 -6.74 -6.02 1.16
N GLY A 73 -6.14 -6.24 2.31
CA GLY A 73 -4.94 -7.05 2.42
C GLY A 73 -4.36 -7.10 3.81
N GLU A 74 -3.08 -7.33 3.88
CA GLU A 74 -2.35 -7.52 5.12
C GLU A 74 -1.21 -6.52 5.26
N CYS A 75 -0.91 -6.15 6.50
CA CYS A 75 0.30 -5.42 6.85
C CYS A 75 1.09 -6.18 7.92
N ILE A 76 2.41 -6.06 7.81
CA ILE A 76 3.35 -6.50 8.84
C ILE A 76 4.12 -5.27 9.30
N GLY A 77 4.29 -5.13 10.61
CA GLY A 77 5.05 -4.04 11.21
C GLY A 77 5.90 -4.52 12.37
N GLN A 78 6.95 -3.74 12.64
CA GLN A 78 7.79 -3.90 13.81
C GLN A 78 7.75 -2.64 14.67
N PHE A 79 7.77 -2.82 15.97
CA PHE A 79 7.77 -1.76 16.98
C PHE A 79 8.94 -2.03 17.93
N VAL A 80 9.88 -1.08 18.01
CA VAL A 80 10.99 -1.15 18.95
C VAL A 80 10.76 -0.09 20.02
N THR A 81 10.48 -0.54 21.24
CA THR A 81 10.28 0.34 22.40
C THR A 81 11.51 0.29 23.28
N THR A 82 12.11 1.44 23.53
CA THR A 82 13.31 1.62 24.37
C THR A 82 12.94 1.86 25.84
N PRO A 83 13.90 1.73 26.80
CA PRO A 83 13.64 1.89 28.22
C PRO A 83 13.07 3.26 28.63
N ASP A 84 13.32 4.31 27.84
CA ASP A 84 12.75 5.66 28.04
C ASP A 84 11.32 5.80 27.47
N GLY A 85 10.71 4.71 27.01
CA GLY A 85 9.34 4.65 26.51
C GLY A 85 9.15 5.13 25.07
N LYS A 86 10.24 5.48 24.37
CA LYS A 86 10.13 5.84 22.95
C LYS A 86 9.96 4.61 22.09
N THR A 87 9.08 4.74 21.10
CA THR A 87 8.78 3.66 20.13
C THR A 87 9.14 4.11 18.72
N ALA A 88 10.02 3.37 18.07
CA ALA A 88 10.22 3.42 16.64
C ALA A 88 9.38 2.30 15.99
N ALA A 89 8.56 2.64 14.99
CA ALA A 89 7.73 1.65 14.32
C ALA A 89 7.75 1.84 12.80
N SER A 90 7.78 0.73 12.08
CA SER A 90 7.75 0.70 10.62
C SER A 90 7.15 -0.61 10.12
N GLY A 91 6.73 -0.62 8.86
CA GLY A 91 6.22 -1.84 8.25
C GLY A 91 5.81 -1.66 6.81
N SER A 92 5.25 -2.72 6.26
CA SER A 92 4.78 -2.76 4.87
C SER A 92 3.41 -3.40 4.79
N CYS A 93 2.63 -2.98 3.80
CA CYS A 93 1.32 -3.53 3.48
C CYS A 93 1.27 -3.97 2.02
N ALA A 94 0.56 -5.06 1.77
CA ALA A 94 0.17 -5.50 0.44
C ALA A 94 -1.36 -5.63 0.41
N ARG A 95 -2.02 -4.82 -0.42
CA ARG A 95 -3.47 -4.83 -0.58
C ARG A 95 -3.85 -5.21 -1.99
N ARG A 96 -4.93 -5.92 -2.13
CA ARG A 96 -5.42 -6.43 -3.41
C ARG A 96 -6.81 -5.86 -3.68
N ASP A 97 -7.05 -5.49 -4.91
CA ASP A 97 -8.37 -5.10 -5.38
C ASP A 97 -9.21 -6.31 -5.85
N LYS A 98 -10.42 -6.02 -6.32
CA LYS A 98 -11.35 -7.03 -6.86
C LYS A 98 -10.86 -7.75 -8.13
N ASP A 99 -9.93 -7.12 -8.89
CA ASP A 99 -9.37 -7.64 -10.14
C ASP A 99 -8.08 -8.45 -9.89
N GLY A 100 -7.60 -8.47 -8.65
CA GLY A 100 -6.40 -9.19 -8.24
C GLY A 100 -5.12 -8.37 -8.28
N ASP A 101 -5.19 -7.10 -8.71
CA ASP A 101 -4.02 -6.22 -8.72
C ASP A 101 -3.60 -5.84 -7.30
N VAL A 102 -2.30 -5.83 -7.04
CA VAL A 102 -1.72 -5.56 -5.72
C VAL A 102 -1.16 -4.15 -5.65
N LEU A 103 -1.49 -3.42 -4.59
CA LEU A 103 -0.85 -2.16 -4.19
C LEU A 103 0.04 -2.43 -2.97
N ASN A 104 1.31 -2.05 -3.06
CA ASN A 104 2.26 -2.11 -1.94
C ASN A 104 2.48 -0.72 -1.35
N GLU A 105 2.63 -0.67 -0.03
CA GLU A 105 2.99 0.55 0.69
C GLU A 105 3.96 0.23 1.84
N ASP A 106 4.87 1.16 2.12
CA ASP A 106 5.71 1.17 3.30
C ASP A 106 5.28 2.30 4.23
N TRP A 107 5.31 2.07 5.53
CA TRP A 107 4.93 3.07 6.51
C TRP A 107 5.95 3.17 7.65
N VAL A 108 6.00 4.34 8.26
CA VAL A 108 6.84 4.62 9.43
C VAL A 108 6.10 5.55 10.39
N ALA A 109 6.19 5.26 11.69
CA ALA A 109 5.73 6.17 12.73
C ALA A 109 6.76 7.28 12.98
N THR A 110 6.29 8.50 13.24
CA THR A 110 7.14 9.70 13.39
C THR A 110 6.96 10.44 14.72
N ASP A 111 6.01 9.99 15.55
CA ASP A 111 5.66 10.65 16.82
C ASP A 111 6.33 10.05 18.06
N GLY A 112 7.15 9.01 17.88
CA GLY A 112 7.84 8.33 18.98
C GLY A 112 6.95 7.45 19.88
N VAL A 113 5.66 7.31 19.54
CA VAL A 113 4.69 6.46 20.26
C VAL A 113 3.89 5.55 19.35
N GLY A 114 4.03 5.70 18.03
CA GLY A 114 3.41 4.81 17.04
C GLY A 114 1.98 5.19 16.62
N ASN A 115 1.51 6.41 16.96
CA ASN A 115 0.15 6.84 16.65
C ASN A 115 0.03 7.75 15.42
N LYS A 116 1.13 8.30 14.94
CA LYS A 116 1.20 9.14 13.73
C LYS A 116 2.42 8.80 12.92
N GLY A 117 2.33 9.03 11.62
CA GLY A 117 3.47 8.78 10.76
C GLY A 117 3.21 9.14 9.31
N THR A 118 4.04 8.56 8.46
CA THR A 118 3.95 8.70 7.01
C THR A 118 3.89 7.34 6.36
N TRP A 119 3.30 7.28 5.18
CA TRP A 119 3.44 6.13 4.31
C TRP A 119 3.84 6.57 2.89
N LYS A 120 4.40 5.61 2.17
CA LYS A 120 4.82 5.75 0.78
C LYS A 120 4.30 4.57 -0.02
N LEU A 121 3.70 4.84 -1.19
CA LEU A 121 3.38 3.80 -2.16
C LEU A 121 4.66 3.26 -2.77
N ALA A 122 4.77 1.93 -2.81
CA ALA A 122 5.92 1.18 -3.31
C ALA A 122 5.59 0.44 -4.63
N GLY A 123 4.62 0.96 -5.40
CA GLY A 123 4.16 0.33 -6.63
C GLY A 123 3.26 -0.87 -6.37
N GLY A 124 3.29 -1.85 -7.30
CA GLY A 124 2.46 -3.04 -7.19
C GLY A 124 2.37 -3.82 -8.48
N THR A 125 1.20 -4.39 -8.77
CA THR A 125 0.94 -5.11 -10.02
C THR A 125 -0.20 -4.45 -10.80
N GLY A 126 -0.35 -4.82 -12.09
CA GLY A 126 -1.42 -4.36 -12.96
C GLY A 126 -1.54 -2.84 -12.96
N LYS A 127 -2.72 -2.32 -12.61
CA LYS A 127 -2.97 -0.86 -12.57
C LYS A 127 -2.13 -0.12 -11.51
N PHE A 128 -1.60 -0.83 -10.50
CA PHE A 128 -0.75 -0.25 -9.46
C PHE A 128 0.75 -0.36 -9.73
N ALA A 129 1.18 -0.93 -10.88
CA ALA A 129 2.60 -1.17 -11.18
C ALA A 129 3.48 0.09 -11.04
N ASN A 130 2.94 1.26 -11.37
CA ASN A 130 3.63 2.54 -11.29
C ASN A 130 3.07 3.47 -10.21
N ALA A 131 2.27 2.95 -9.27
CA ALA A 131 1.68 3.75 -8.20
C ALA A 131 2.77 4.39 -7.34
N LYS A 132 2.67 5.69 -7.15
CA LYS A 132 3.57 6.49 -6.32
C LYS A 132 2.73 7.43 -5.45
N GLY A 133 3.27 7.80 -4.33
CA GLY A 133 2.60 8.74 -3.44
C GLY A 133 3.11 8.66 -2.03
N THR A 134 2.75 9.66 -1.26
CA THR A 134 3.04 9.74 0.17
C THR A 134 1.85 10.35 0.88
N ALA A 135 1.60 9.92 2.11
CA ALA A 135 0.63 10.57 2.98
C ALA A 135 1.12 10.61 4.43
N GLN A 136 0.50 11.48 5.19
CA GLN A 136 0.52 11.44 6.65
C GLN A 136 -0.65 10.60 7.13
N TRP A 137 -0.45 9.89 8.23
CA TRP A 137 -1.50 9.10 8.86
C TRP A 137 -1.57 9.33 10.37
N GLU A 138 -2.76 9.12 10.90
CA GLU A 138 -3.06 9.17 12.33
C GLU A 138 -3.92 7.96 12.71
N PHE A 139 -3.50 7.28 13.78
CA PHE A 139 -4.14 6.09 14.32
C PHE A 139 -5.21 6.47 15.35
N SER A 140 -6.31 5.73 15.35
CA SER A 140 -7.37 5.79 16.34
C SER A 140 -7.83 4.38 16.71
N GLN A 141 -7.70 4.04 17.99
CA GLN A 141 -8.27 2.79 18.50
C GLN A 141 -9.80 2.87 18.45
N LEU A 142 -10.43 1.84 17.94
CA LEU A 142 -11.89 1.69 17.95
C LEU A 142 -12.31 0.79 19.12
N GLN A 143 -12.72 -0.45 18.82
CA GLN A 143 -13.15 -1.42 19.82
C GLN A 143 -12.40 -2.74 19.66
N GLY A 144 -11.97 -3.34 20.76
CA GLY A 144 -11.27 -4.61 20.76
C GLY A 144 -9.99 -4.57 19.94
N LYS A 145 -9.92 -5.39 18.90
CA LYS A 145 -8.77 -5.47 17.98
C LYS A 145 -8.88 -4.56 16.76
N MET A 146 -9.91 -3.74 16.67
CA MET A 146 -10.15 -2.86 15.52
C MET A 146 -9.58 -1.47 15.75
N ALA A 147 -9.06 -0.89 14.69
CA ALA A 147 -8.55 0.47 14.65
C ALA A 147 -8.88 1.15 13.32
N ALA A 148 -8.94 2.46 13.32
CA ALA A 148 -8.97 3.29 12.14
C ALA A 148 -7.64 4.03 12.00
N VAL A 149 -7.14 4.12 10.77
CA VAL A 149 -5.98 4.94 10.41
C VAL A 149 -6.41 5.93 9.35
N ARG A 150 -6.64 7.16 9.76
CA ARG A 150 -6.96 8.27 8.86
C ARG A 150 -5.69 8.73 8.15
N TRP A 151 -5.75 8.97 6.84
CA TRP A 151 -4.61 9.43 6.06
C TRP A 151 -5.00 10.50 5.05
N VAL A 152 -4.04 11.39 4.76
CA VAL A 152 -4.15 12.47 3.77
C VAL A 152 -2.79 12.64 3.08
N GLY A 153 -2.78 12.74 1.76
CA GLY A 153 -1.53 12.85 1.00
C GLY A 153 -1.68 13.21 -0.47
N ASN A 154 -0.70 12.77 -1.24
CA ASN A 154 -0.67 12.90 -2.69
C ASN A 154 -0.37 11.53 -3.31
N CYS A 155 -1.21 11.10 -4.27
CA CYS A 155 -1.10 9.82 -4.97
C CYS A 155 -0.93 10.04 -6.48
N GLN A 156 -0.13 9.17 -7.12
CA GLN A 156 0.12 9.16 -8.57
C GLN A 156 0.09 7.74 -9.11
#